data_16b60095801c7524077effb339a07223
#
_entry.id   16b60095801c7524077effb339a07223
#
_cell.length_a   1.000
_cell.length_b   1.000
_cell.length_c   1.000
_cell.angle_alpha   90.00
_cell.angle_beta   90.00
_cell.angle_gamma   90.00
#
_symmetry.space_group_name_H-M   'P 1'
#
loop_
_entity.id
_entity.type
_entity.pdbx_description
1 polymer ?
#
loop_
_entity_poly.entity_id
_entity_poly.type
_entity_poly.pdbx_seq_one_letter_code
_entity_poly.pdbx_strand_id
1 'polypeptide(L)'
;MRKFPWGRTFLIGFGFLGISVLWPIFNQWVPLILQAGNPEFEAQLLKAGKELPTIAGFALTPALAMFIMTWDNIVNIFVQPWVGARSDRTWTKIGRRKPWILIGLPIALFGFISIPMAKTVLALAVFVLITNFGMALFRSPVIAWLGDLFNVNERSRANGVINLMGGIGGVLAFVGGGIIYDAFGRPGPFVAGAVALTVAMIVVLLLVKERKEQKEDSDPNESVKGLIPNLKAVFANKDKSMIFMLLAILCWFTGFGAVETGLSSFAVFSLGMKASTASIVAAVANLSFMAFAIPSGMIAGKLGRRKTILWGLTGLMPVFLISYFVINSMIT
;
A
#
# COMPACT_ATOMS: atom_id res chain seq x y z
N MET A 1 -14.43 -3.39 34.16
CA MET A 1 -13.93 -2.96 32.80
C MET A 1 -13.26 -4.15 32.13
N ARG A 2 -13.67 -4.51 30.92
CA ARG A 2 -13.05 -5.61 30.17
C ARG A 2 -11.64 -5.17 29.73
N LYS A 3 -10.61 -5.94 30.04
CA LYS A 3 -9.23 -5.63 29.63
C LYS A 3 -9.12 -5.62 28.11
N PHE A 4 -8.37 -4.67 27.56
CA PHE A 4 -8.14 -4.56 26.12
C PHE A 4 -7.46 -5.84 25.58
N PRO A 5 -7.92 -6.42 24.46
CA PRO A 5 -7.46 -7.71 23.96
C PRO A 5 -6.14 -7.60 23.17
N TRP A 6 -5.03 -7.26 23.88
CA TRP A 6 -3.70 -7.04 23.26
C TRP A 6 -3.25 -8.21 22.37
N GLY A 7 -3.36 -9.45 22.83
CA GLY A 7 -2.92 -10.61 22.07
C GLY A 7 -3.63 -10.72 20.71
N ARG A 8 -4.95 -10.50 20.69
CA ARG A 8 -5.73 -10.50 19.44
C ARG A 8 -5.32 -9.33 18.53
N THR A 9 -5.04 -8.17 19.11
CA THR A 9 -4.64 -6.98 18.37
C THR A 9 -3.30 -7.18 17.68
N PHE A 10 -2.29 -7.69 18.40
CA PHE A 10 -0.99 -8.01 17.82
C PHE A 10 -1.09 -9.11 16.77
N LEU A 11 -1.93 -10.12 17.00
CA LEU A 11 -2.13 -11.20 16.04
C LEU A 11 -2.68 -10.67 14.70
N ILE A 12 -3.70 -9.82 14.73
CA ILE A 12 -4.24 -9.20 13.50
C ILE A 12 -3.22 -8.23 12.91
N GLY A 13 -2.53 -7.46 13.74
CA GLY A 13 -1.44 -6.58 13.34
C GLY A 13 -0.33 -7.32 12.60
N PHE A 14 -0.04 -8.57 12.96
CA PHE A 14 0.93 -9.40 12.26
C PHE A 14 0.49 -9.72 10.82
N GLY A 15 -0.80 -9.93 10.58
CA GLY A 15 -1.34 -10.03 9.22
C GLY A 15 -1.16 -8.75 8.41
N PHE A 16 -1.40 -7.59 9.03
CA PHE A 16 -1.14 -6.29 8.40
C PHE A 16 0.34 -6.04 8.14
N LEU A 17 1.23 -6.48 9.03
CA LEU A 17 2.68 -6.45 8.80
C LEU A 17 3.03 -7.21 7.51
N GLY A 18 2.51 -8.42 7.33
CA GLY A 18 2.74 -9.20 6.11
C GLY A 18 2.25 -8.48 4.84
N ILE A 19 1.05 -7.90 4.86
CA ILE A 19 0.52 -7.10 3.75
C ILE A 19 1.42 -5.89 3.47
N SER A 20 1.88 -5.22 4.54
CA SER A 20 2.72 -4.02 4.43
C SER A 20 4.18 -4.32 4.07
N VAL A 21 4.60 -5.58 4.04
CA VAL A 21 5.87 -5.99 3.43
C VAL A 21 5.73 -6.05 1.90
N LEU A 22 4.61 -6.53 1.39
CA LEU A 22 4.44 -6.75 -0.05
C LEU A 22 4.35 -5.44 -0.84
N TRP A 23 3.56 -4.47 -0.36
CA TRP A 23 3.33 -3.22 -1.09
C TRP A 23 4.60 -2.38 -1.32
N PRO A 24 5.47 -2.14 -0.32
CA PRO A 24 6.72 -1.43 -0.54
C PRO A 24 7.65 -2.13 -1.53
N ILE A 25 7.73 -3.46 -1.50
CA ILE A 25 8.51 -4.20 -2.49
C ILE A 25 7.91 -4.00 -3.88
N PHE A 26 6.59 -4.09 -4.03
CA PHE A 26 5.90 -3.86 -5.29
C PHE A 26 6.16 -2.44 -5.81
N ASN A 27 5.90 -1.41 -5.00
CA ASN A 27 6.05 0.00 -5.38
C ASN A 27 7.51 0.41 -5.63
N GLN A 28 8.46 -0.22 -4.96
CA GLN A 28 9.88 0.03 -5.14
C GLN A 28 10.43 -0.61 -6.42
N TRP A 29 10.16 -1.90 -6.63
CA TRP A 29 10.88 -2.69 -7.63
C TRP A 29 10.16 -2.79 -8.98
N VAL A 30 8.82 -2.78 -9.02
CA VAL A 30 8.09 -2.89 -10.30
C VAL A 30 8.37 -1.69 -11.20
N PRO A 31 8.32 -0.42 -10.73
CA PRO A 31 8.68 0.73 -11.58
C PRO A 31 10.12 0.68 -12.07
N LEU A 32 11.07 0.21 -11.24
CA LEU A 32 12.46 0.06 -11.65
C LEU A 32 12.61 -0.97 -12.77
N ILE A 33 11.94 -2.12 -12.65
CA ILE A 33 11.95 -3.17 -13.68
C ILE A 33 11.31 -2.69 -14.99
N LEU A 34 10.24 -1.88 -14.92
CA LEU A 34 9.57 -1.35 -16.10
C LEU A 34 10.46 -0.36 -16.86
N GLN A 35 11.22 0.48 -16.15
CA GLN A 35 11.93 1.62 -16.73
C GLN A 35 13.41 1.38 -17.00
N ALA A 36 14.06 0.42 -16.34
CA ALA A 36 15.47 0.11 -16.52
C ALA A 36 15.79 -0.22 -17.99
N GLY A 37 16.93 0.30 -18.47
CA GLY A 37 17.33 0.19 -19.87
C GLY A 37 16.71 1.25 -20.79
N ASN A 38 16.00 2.25 -20.24
CA ASN A 38 15.45 3.35 -21.04
C ASN A 38 16.59 4.25 -21.54
N PRO A 39 16.72 4.44 -22.88
CA PRO A 39 17.84 5.18 -23.48
C PRO A 39 17.94 6.63 -23.03
N GLU A 40 16.79 7.28 -22.75
CA GLU A 40 16.79 8.69 -22.31
C GLU A 40 17.42 8.83 -20.92
N PHE A 41 17.13 7.92 -20.00
CA PHE A 41 17.72 7.89 -18.67
C PHE A 41 19.20 7.55 -18.70
N GLU A 42 19.58 6.55 -19.50
CA GLU A 42 20.98 6.18 -19.65
C GLU A 42 21.81 7.33 -20.24
N ALA A 43 21.28 8.03 -21.25
CA ALA A 43 21.95 9.19 -21.82
C ALA A 43 22.09 10.35 -20.81
N GLN A 44 21.09 10.60 -19.97
CA GLN A 44 21.15 11.61 -18.91
C GLN A 44 22.19 11.26 -17.85
N LEU A 45 22.23 10.01 -17.38
CA LEU A 45 23.19 9.55 -16.39
C LEU A 45 24.63 9.64 -16.92
N LEU A 46 24.87 9.20 -18.17
CA LEU A 46 26.19 9.28 -18.80
C LEU A 46 26.64 10.74 -18.97
N LYS A 47 25.77 11.65 -19.39
CA LYS A 47 26.09 13.08 -19.46
C LYS A 47 26.45 13.67 -18.10
N ALA A 48 25.81 13.19 -17.03
CA ALA A 48 26.08 13.59 -15.66
C ALA A 48 27.31 12.88 -15.04
N GLY A 49 28.04 12.04 -15.81
CA GLY A 49 29.21 11.29 -15.33
C GLY A 49 28.87 10.22 -14.29
N LYS A 50 27.62 9.74 -14.28
CA LYS A 50 27.13 8.73 -13.32
C LYS A 50 27.16 7.34 -13.94
N GLU A 51 27.31 6.32 -13.07
CA GLU A 51 27.26 4.93 -13.48
C GLU A 51 25.82 4.52 -13.88
N LEU A 52 25.71 3.64 -14.87
CA LEU A 52 24.44 3.08 -15.27
C LEU A 52 23.94 2.05 -14.24
N PRO A 53 22.64 2.03 -13.95
CA PRO A 53 22.07 1.05 -13.04
C PRO A 53 22.17 -0.36 -13.64
N THR A 54 22.59 -1.34 -12.84
CA THR A 54 22.75 -2.76 -13.23
C THR A 54 21.43 -3.52 -13.27
N ILE A 55 20.29 -2.83 -13.28
CA ILE A 55 18.97 -3.44 -13.28
C ILE A 55 18.58 -3.80 -14.71
N ALA A 56 18.27 -5.05 -14.97
CA ALA A 56 17.65 -5.47 -16.23
C ALA A 56 16.15 -5.12 -16.23
N GLY A 57 15.69 -4.45 -17.27
CA GLY A 57 14.30 -4.00 -17.36
C GLY A 57 13.76 -3.97 -18.80
N PHE A 58 12.65 -3.26 -18.96
CA PHE A 58 11.89 -3.23 -20.22
C PHE A 58 11.98 -1.90 -20.97
N ALA A 59 12.81 -0.99 -20.52
CA ALA A 59 13.08 0.31 -21.17
C ALA A 59 11.82 1.17 -21.40
N LEU A 60 10.78 1.01 -20.59
CA LEU A 60 9.56 1.81 -20.74
C LEU A 60 9.79 3.27 -20.34
N THR A 61 9.02 4.16 -20.97
CA THR A 61 8.93 5.56 -20.51
C THR A 61 8.27 5.66 -19.14
N PRO A 62 8.57 6.70 -18.34
CA PRO A 62 7.91 6.91 -17.05
C PRO A 62 6.39 6.90 -17.14
N ALA A 63 5.82 7.51 -18.18
CA ALA A 63 4.38 7.57 -18.39
C ALA A 63 3.76 6.18 -18.54
N LEU A 64 4.35 5.31 -19.35
CA LEU A 64 3.86 3.94 -19.53
C LEU A 64 4.05 3.09 -18.27
N ALA A 65 5.18 3.23 -17.59
CA ALA A 65 5.42 2.53 -16.35
C ALA A 65 4.40 2.93 -15.26
N MET A 66 4.17 4.22 -15.07
CA MET A 66 3.18 4.73 -14.12
C MET A 66 1.76 4.34 -14.53
N PHE A 67 1.42 4.31 -15.81
CA PHE A 67 0.12 3.82 -16.29
C PHE A 67 -0.13 2.37 -15.87
N ILE A 68 0.87 1.48 -16.02
CA ILE A 68 0.77 0.09 -15.56
C ILE A 68 0.60 0.04 -14.04
N MET A 69 1.31 0.89 -13.30
CA MET A 69 1.20 0.96 -11.84
C MET A 69 -0.19 1.43 -11.37
N THR A 70 -0.93 2.23 -12.15
CA THR A 70 -2.29 2.65 -11.77
C THR A 70 -3.35 1.56 -11.88
N TRP A 71 -3.04 0.42 -12.49
CA TRP A 71 -4.00 -0.68 -12.65
C TRP A 71 -4.45 -1.29 -11.32
N ASP A 72 -3.63 -1.20 -10.28
CA ASP A 72 -4.03 -1.59 -8.93
C ASP A 72 -5.24 -0.79 -8.46
N ASN A 73 -5.25 0.52 -8.70
CA ASN A 73 -6.36 1.40 -8.32
C ASN A 73 -7.64 1.05 -9.09
N ILE A 74 -7.51 0.75 -10.39
CA ILE A 74 -8.66 0.34 -11.21
C ILE A 74 -9.27 -0.97 -10.69
N VAL A 75 -8.44 -1.98 -10.44
CA VAL A 75 -8.87 -3.25 -9.88
C VAL A 75 -9.52 -3.05 -8.51
N ASN A 76 -8.91 -2.24 -7.66
CA ASN A 76 -9.37 -2.01 -6.31
C ASN A 76 -10.72 -1.30 -6.24
N ILE A 77 -11.01 -0.34 -7.15
CA ILE A 77 -12.30 0.36 -7.21
C ILE A 77 -13.47 -0.61 -7.40
N PHE A 78 -13.30 -1.64 -8.21
CA PHE A 78 -14.37 -2.59 -8.52
C PHE A 78 -14.35 -3.82 -7.62
N VAL A 79 -13.18 -4.42 -7.42
CA VAL A 79 -13.05 -5.71 -6.74
C VAL A 79 -13.20 -5.57 -5.24
N GLN A 80 -12.60 -4.56 -4.59
CA GLN A 80 -12.66 -4.45 -3.14
C GLN A 80 -14.09 -4.24 -2.59
N PRO A 81 -14.94 -3.35 -3.12
CA PRO A 81 -16.32 -3.23 -2.65
C PRO A 81 -17.14 -4.49 -2.90
N TRP A 82 -16.92 -5.15 -4.05
CA TRP A 82 -17.62 -6.39 -4.38
C TRP A 82 -17.24 -7.50 -3.41
N VAL A 83 -15.94 -7.71 -3.15
CA VAL A 83 -15.44 -8.69 -2.18
C VAL A 83 -15.92 -8.35 -0.77
N GLY A 84 -15.86 -7.07 -0.38
CA GLY A 84 -16.35 -6.61 0.91
C GLY A 84 -17.79 -7.06 1.15
N ALA A 85 -18.69 -6.66 0.24
CA ALA A 85 -20.12 -7.01 0.32
C ALA A 85 -20.35 -8.53 0.26
N ARG A 86 -19.59 -9.25 -0.57
CA ARG A 86 -19.74 -10.70 -0.71
C ARG A 86 -19.21 -11.43 0.52
N SER A 87 -18.08 -11.01 1.07
CA SER A 87 -17.49 -11.59 2.27
C SER A 87 -18.35 -11.34 3.52
N ASP A 88 -19.10 -10.24 3.57
CA ASP A 88 -20.06 -9.97 4.63
C ASP A 88 -21.20 -10.98 4.68
N ARG A 89 -21.59 -11.54 3.54
CA ARG A 89 -22.67 -12.54 3.40
C ARG A 89 -22.16 -13.98 3.38
N THR A 90 -20.84 -14.19 3.42
CA THR A 90 -20.25 -15.54 3.39
C THR A 90 -20.18 -16.10 4.80
N TRP A 91 -20.84 -17.23 5.05
CA TRP A 91 -20.80 -17.93 6.32
C TRP A 91 -20.39 -19.37 6.08
N THR A 92 -19.23 -19.76 6.63
CA THR A 92 -18.68 -21.09 6.45
C THR A 92 -18.20 -21.67 7.80
N LYS A 93 -17.94 -22.96 7.82
CA LYS A 93 -17.42 -23.67 9.01
C LYS A 93 -16.09 -23.11 9.52
N ILE A 94 -15.30 -22.47 8.64
CA ILE A 94 -13.99 -21.88 8.98
C ILE A 94 -14.07 -20.38 9.31
N GLY A 95 -15.23 -19.76 9.09
CA GLY A 95 -15.48 -18.35 9.35
C GLY A 95 -16.03 -17.62 8.13
N ARG A 96 -16.15 -16.30 8.24
CA ARG A 96 -16.72 -15.40 7.24
C ARG A 96 -15.66 -14.87 6.26
N ARG A 97 -14.51 -14.49 6.77
CA ARG A 97 -13.45 -13.82 6.01
C ARG A 97 -12.37 -14.78 5.50
N LYS A 98 -12.09 -15.83 6.27
CA LYS A 98 -11.03 -16.81 5.96
C LYS A 98 -11.12 -17.42 4.57
N PRO A 99 -12.30 -17.82 4.04
CA PRO A 99 -12.39 -18.40 2.69
C PRO A 99 -11.84 -17.46 1.61
N TRP A 100 -12.13 -16.17 1.72
CA TRP A 100 -11.67 -15.16 0.78
C TRP A 100 -10.16 -14.94 0.84
N ILE A 101 -9.59 -15.00 2.06
CA ILE A 101 -8.15 -14.92 2.26
C ILE A 101 -7.45 -16.15 1.67
N LEU A 102 -7.99 -17.34 1.89
CA LEU A 102 -7.45 -18.60 1.36
C LEU A 102 -7.46 -18.68 -0.18
N ILE A 103 -8.41 -17.99 -0.82
CA ILE A 103 -8.48 -17.93 -2.29
C ILE A 103 -7.56 -16.79 -2.80
N GLY A 104 -7.67 -15.59 -2.22
CA GLY A 104 -6.95 -14.42 -2.71
C GLY A 104 -5.45 -14.47 -2.50
N LEU A 105 -5.01 -15.02 -1.37
CA LEU A 105 -3.59 -15.08 -1.02
C LEU A 105 -2.75 -15.89 -2.02
N PRO A 106 -3.09 -17.13 -2.40
CA PRO A 106 -2.34 -17.88 -3.41
C PRO A 106 -2.29 -17.18 -4.78
N ILE A 107 -3.39 -16.55 -5.19
CA ILE A 107 -3.45 -15.79 -6.45
C ILE A 107 -2.48 -14.61 -6.41
N ALA A 108 -2.50 -13.84 -5.31
CA ALA A 108 -1.59 -12.71 -5.13
C ALA A 108 -0.13 -13.16 -5.12
N LEU A 109 0.20 -14.22 -4.38
CA LEU A 109 1.55 -14.76 -4.28
C LEU A 109 2.07 -15.28 -5.63
N PHE A 110 1.23 -15.99 -6.38
CA PHE A 110 1.58 -16.46 -7.72
C PHE A 110 1.95 -15.29 -8.65
N GLY A 111 1.09 -14.27 -8.73
CA GLY A 111 1.38 -13.08 -9.53
C GLY A 111 2.66 -12.39 -9.07
N PHE A 112 2.78 -12.14 -7.77
CA PHE A 112 3.88 -11.39 -7.17
C PHE A 112 5.25 -12.04 -7.40
N ILE A 113 5.37 -13.35 -7.19
CA ILE A 113 6.61 -14.11 -7.42
C ILE A 113 6.94 -14.18 -8.91
N SER A 114 5.92 -14.17 -9.78
CA SER A 114 6.09 -14.24 -11.23
C SER A 114 6.54 -12.91 -11.86
N ILE A 115 6.30 -11.75 -11.20
CA ILE A 115 6.71 -10.43 -11.71
C ILE A 115 8.20 -10.39 -12.10
N PRO A 116 9.17 -10.73 -11.23
CA PRO A 116 10.58 -10.68 -11.58
C PRO A 116 11.00 -11.69 -12.64
N MET A 117 10.18 -12.72 -12.90
CA MET A 117 10.45 -13.75 -13.90
C MET A 117 9.92 -13.40 -15.28
N ALA A 118 9.16 -12.31 -15.42
CA ALA A 118 8.59 -11.86 -16.68
C ALA A 118 9.69 -11.56 -17.71
N LYS A 119 9.51 -12.11 -18.91
CA LYS A 119 10.42 -11.89 -20.06
C LYS A 119 9.90 -10.84 -21.04
N THR A 120 8.65 -10.44 -20.94
CA THR A 120 8.00 -9.43 -21.77
C THR A 120 7.19 -8.46 -20.93
N VAL A 121 6.98 -7.25 -21.43
CA VAL A 121 6.12 -6.24 -20.80
C VAL A 121 4.70 -6.76 -20.57
N LEU A 122 4.15 -7.47 -21.57
CA LEU A 122 2.81 -8.04 -21.46
C LEU A 122 2.71 -9.08 -20.32
N ALA A 123 3.70 -9.97 -20.21
CA ALA A 123 3.74 -10.96 -19.14
C ALA A 123 3.85 -10.26 -17.76
N LEU A 124 4.69 -9.23 -17.63
CA LEU A 124 4.80 -8.45 -16.42
C LEU A 124 3.47 -7.78 -16.06
N ALA A 125 2.84 -7.13 -17.02
CA ALA A 125 1.55 -6.46 -16.84
C ALA A 125 0.45 -7.46 -16.41
N VAL A 126 0.41 -8.65 -16.96
CA VAL A 126 -0.51 -9.73 -16.56
C VAL A 126 -0.21 -10.17 -15.11
N PHE A 127 1.06 -10.36 -14.73
CA PHE A 127 1.41 -10.74 -13.37
C PHE A 127 1.09 -9.63 -12.35
N VAL A 128 1.27 -8.36 -12.73
CA VAL A 128 0.81 -7.20 -11.94
C VAL A 128 -0.69 -7.24 -11.72
N LEU A 129 -1.49 -7.49 -12.77
CA LEU A 129 -2.95 -7.61 -12.65
C LEU A 129 -3.35 -8.79 -11.76
N ILE A 130 -2.72 -9.95 -11.90
CA ILE A 130 -2.99 -11.13 -11.06
C ILE A 130 -2.66 -10.81 -9.60
N THR A 131 -1.53 -10.16 -9.34
CA THR A 131 -1.14 -9.73 -7.99
C THR A 131 -2.19 -8.81 -7.38
N ASN A 132 -2.56 -7.76 -8.10
CA ASN A 132 -3.53 -6.77 -7.64
C ASN A 132 -4.92 -7.37 -7.42
N PHE A 133 -5.36 -8.25 -8.31
CA PHE A 133 -6.62 -8.97 -8.15
C PHE A 133 -6.61 -9.86 -6.90
N GLY A 134 -5.57 -10.67 -6.72
CA GLY A 134 -5.40 -11.49 -5.52
C GLY A 134 -5.35 -10.65 -4.25
N MET A 135 -4.60 -9.55 -4.26
CA MET A 135 -4.54 -8.60 -3.14
C MET A 135 -5.91 -8.00 -2.82
N ALA A 136 -6.67 -7.58 -3.84
CA ALA A 136 -8.02 -7.05 -3.64
C ALA A 136 -8.98 -8.08 -3.00
N LEU A 137 -8.83 -9.36 -3.38
CA LEU A 137 -9.65 -10.45 -2.82
C LEU A 137 -9.41 -10.69 -1.33
N PHE A 138 -8.16 -10.65 -0.85
CA PHE A 138 -7.90 -11.00 0.56
C PHE A 138 -7.71 -9.79 1.47
N ARG A 139 -7.23 -8.65 0.98
CA ARG A 139 -6.97 -7.45 1.78
C ARG A 139 -8.26 -6.89 2.39
N SER A 140 -9.33 -6.78 1.60
CA SER A 140 -10.63 -6.28 2.08
C SER A 140 -11.18 -7.11 3.27
N PRO A 141 -11.24 -8.46 3.21
CA PRO A 141 -11.58 -9.29 4.36
C PRO A 141 -10.67 -9.14 5.58
N VAL A 142 -9.35 -8.98 5.39
CA VAL A 142 -8.41 -8.77 6.51
C VAL A 142 -8.69 -7.43 7.21
N ILE A 143 -8.93 -6.36 6.45
CA ILE A 143 -9.30 -5.06 7.01
C ILE A 143 -10.62 -5.15 7.76
N ALA A 144 -11.60 -5.88 7.23
CA ALA A 144 -12.90 -6.06 7.86
C ALA A 144 -12.84 -6.76 9.22
N TRP A 145 -11.81 -7.56 9.51
CA TRP A 145 -11.60 -8.16 10.83
C TRP A 145 -11.51 -7.11 11.95
N LEU A 146 -11.02 -5.90 11.66
CA LEU A 146 -11.00 -4.84 12.66
C LEU A 146 -12.42 -4.50 13.14
N GLY A 147 -13.38 -4.45 12.24
CA GLY A 147 -14.78 -4.23 12.56
C GLY A 147 -15.46 -5.44 13.21
N ASP A 148 -15.09 -6.66 12.77
CA ASP A 148 -15.74 -7.92 13.21
C ASP A 148 -15.28 -8.38 14.59
N LEU A 149 -14.01 -8.12 14.96
CA LEU A 149 -13.37 -8.72 16.14
C LEU A 149 -13.20 -7.74 17.31
N PHE A 150 -13.36 -6.43 17.08
CA PHE A 150 -13.23 -5.40 18.11
C PHE A 150 -14.52 -4.60 18.29
N ASN A 151 -14.82 -4.28 19.55
CA ASN A 151 -15.90 -3.37 19.88
C ASN A 151 -15.58 -1.93 19.44
N VAL A 152 -16.59 -1.08 19.25
CA VAL A 152 -16.44 0.31 18.77
C VAL A 152 -15.40 1.08 19.59
N ASN A 153 -15.41 0.94 20.93
CA ASN A 153 -14.47 1.63 21.84
C ASN A 153 -13.02 1.09 21.76
N GLU A 154 -12.83 -0.12 21.25
CA GLU A 154 -11.53 -0.79 21.12
C GLU A 154 -10.89 -0.53 19.76
N ARG A 155 -11.70 -0.25 18.73
CA ARG A 155 -11.25 -0.11 17.33
C ARG A 155 -10.16 0.93 17.14
N SER A 156 -10.27 2.08 17.80
CA SER A 156 -9.27 3.15 17.66
C SER A 156 -7.88 2.71 18.15
N ARG A 157 -7.82 2.03 19.31
CA ARG A 157 -6.55 1.50 19.86
C ARG A 157 -6.02 0.35 19.02
N ALA A 158 -6.90 -0.56 18.60
CA ALA A 158 -6.52 -1.67 17.73
C ALA A 158 -5.96 -1.17 16.40
N ASN A 159 -6.60 -0.19 15.77
CA ASN A 159 -6.12 0.43 14.54
C ASN A 159 -4.75 1.08 14.69
N GLY A 160 -4.48 1.74 15.84
CA GLY A 160 -3.15 2.30 16.13
C GLY A 160 -2.05 1.24 16.13
N VAL A 161 -2.28 0.11 16.82
CA VAL A 161 -1.31 -1.01 16.86
C VAL A 161 -1.14 -1.66 15.49
N ILE A 162 -2.23 -1.87 14.78
CA ILE A 162 -2.23 -2.48 13.44
C ILE A 162 -1.43 -1.60 12.46
N ASN A 163 -1.65 -0.28 12.47
CA ASN A 163 -0.90 0.65 11.63
C ASN A 163 0.58 0.72 12.00
N LEU A 164 0.91 0.66 13.31
CA LEU A 164 2.31 0.58 13.75
C LEU A 164 2.99 -0.67 13.21
N MET A 165 2.35 -1.84 13.31
CA MET A 165 2.88 -3.09 12.77
C MET A 165 2.99 -3.06 11.24
N GLY A 166 2.05 -2.42 10.55
CA GLY A 166 2.12 -2.15 9.13
C GLY A 166 3.33 -1.27 8.77
N GLY A 167 3.57 -0.19 9.52
CA GLY A 167 4.75 0.66 9.35
C GLY A 167 6.06 -0.10 9.54
N ILE A 168 6.15 -0.95 10.57
CA ILE A 168 7.31 -1.85 10.78
C ILE A 168 7.51 -2.76 9.56
N GLY A 169 6.41 -3.35 9.04
CA GLY A 169 6.46 -4.18 7.83
C GLY A 169 7.02 -3.43 6.63
N GLY A 170 6.60 -2.17 6.44
CA GLY A 170 7.12 -1.30 5.39
C GLY A 170 8.62 -1.01 5.52
N VAL A 171 9.10 -0.67 6.72
CA VAL A 171 10.54 -0.45 6.96
C VAL A 171 11.34 -1.73 6.69
N LEU A 172 10.87 -2.88 7.18
CA LEU A 172 11.52 -4.18 6.92
C LEU A 172 11.57 -4.50 5.43
N ALA A 173 10.51 -4.17 4.69
CA ALA A 173 10.44 -4.39 3.25
C ALA A 173 11.44 -3.53 2.48
N PHE A 174 11.55 -2.25 2.80
CA PHE A 174 12.48 -1.35 2.12
C PHE A 174 13.93 -1.69 2.46
N VAL A 175 14.28 -1.82 3.75
CA VAL A 175 15.66 -2.16 4.16
C VAL A 175 16.03 -3.58 3.73
N GLY A 176 15.20 -4.56 4.08
CA GLY A 176 15.44 -5.96 3.72
C GLY A 176 15.41 -6.18 2.22
N GLY A 177 14.49 -5.54 1.50
CA GLY A 177 14.39 -5.62 0.04
C GLY A 177 15.65 -5.13 -0.65
N GLY A 178 16.24 -4.02 -0.20
CA GLY A 178 17.51 -3.52 -0.74
C GLY A 178 18.67 -4.49 -0.52
N ILE A 179 18.85 -4.96 0.71
CA ILE A 179 19.93 -5.92 1.07
C ILE A 179 19.76 -7.24 0.29
N ILE A 180 18.54 -7.75 0.23
CA ILE A 180 18.25 -9.02 -0.46
C ILE A 180 18.44 -8.87 -1.98
N TYR A 181 18.13 -7.70 -2.54
CA TYR A 181 18.39 -7.42 -3.95
C TYR A 181 19.89 -7.48 -4.27
N ASP A 182 20.74 -6.87 -3.44
CA ASP A 182 22.19 -6.88 -3.66
C ASP A 182 22.76 -8.31 -3.56
N ALA A 183 22.18 -9.17 -2.72
CA ALA A 183 22.64 -10.54 -2.53
C ALA A 183 22.10 -11.54 -3.56
N PHE A 184 20.83 -11.42 -3.95
CA PHE A 184 20.10 -12.41 -4.74
C PHE A 184 19.52 -11.86 -6.06
N GLY A 185 19.78 -10.58 -6.36
CA GLY A 185 19.29 -9.92 -7.56
C GLY A 185 17.78 -9.72 -7.58
N ARG A 186 17.27 -9.51 -8.80
CA ARG A 186 15.87 -9.12 -9.08
C ARG A 186 14.79 -10.00 -8.41
N PRO A 187 14.89 -11.35 -8.34
CA PRO A 187 13.87 -12.18 -7.71
C PRO A 187 13.85 -12.10 -6.17
N GLY A 188 15.00 -11.78 -5.57
CA GLY A 188 15.21 -11.85 -4.12
C GLY A 188 14.14 -11.14 -3.29
N PRO A 189 13.90 -9.82 -3.47
CA PRO A 189 12.91 -9.09 -2.70
C PRO A 189 11.49 -9.66 -2.82
N PHE A 190 11.10 -10.10 -4.03
CA PHE A 190 9.77 -10.65 -4.29
C PHE A 190 9.56 -11.98 -3.56
N VAL A 191 10.55 -12.87 -3.61
CA VAL A 191 10.49 -14.16 -2.91
C VAL A 191 10.48 -13.94 -1.40
N ALA A 192 11.33 -13.08 -0.88
CA ALA A 192 11.37 -12.77 0.55
C ALA A 192 10.05 -12.14 1.05
N GLY A 193 9.48 -11.21 0.28
CA GLY A 193 8.19 -10.60 0.59
C GLY A 193 7.05 -11.61 0.56
N ALA A 194 7.06 -12.52 -0.43
CA ALA A 194 6.08 -13.60 -0.53
C ALA A 194 6.17 -14.56 0.67
N VAL A 195 7.37 -14.93 1.08
CA VAL A 195 7.60 -15.77 2.28
C VAL A 195 7.10 -15.05 3.54
N ALA A 196 7.46 -13.77 3.73
CA ALA A 196 7.02 -13.00 4.89
C ALA A 196 5.49 -12.88 4.95
N LEU A 197 4.84 -12.55 3.83
CA LEU A 197 3.37 -12.50 3.75
C LEU A 197 2.74 -13.87 4.04
N THR A 198 3.29 -14.94 3.46
CA THR A 198 2.77 -16.30 3.65
C THR A 198 2.85 -16.71 5.12
N VAL A 199 4.00 -16.52 5.77
CA VAL A 199 4.17 -16.82 7.20
C VAL A 199 3.20 -16.02 8.05
N ALA A 200 3.10 -14.70 7.80
CA ALA A 200 2.19 -13.84 8.53
C ALA A 200 0.72 -14.31 8.38
N MET A 201 0.30 -14.62 7.17
CA MET A 201 -1.08 -15.06 6.92
C MET A 201 -1.38 -16.45 7.46
N ILE A 202 -0.45 -17.40 7.40
CA ILE A 202 -0.61 -18.73 8.04
C ILE A 202 -0.84 -18.57 9.54
N VAL A 203 0.00 -17.78 10.22
CA VAL A 203 -0.13 -17.52 11.66
C VAL A 203 -1.51 -16.92 11.98
N VAL A 204 -1.94 -15.93 11.21
CA VAL A 204 -3.23 -15.26 11.44
C VAL A 204 -4.40 -16.19 11.14
N LEU A 205 -4.36 -16.93 10.03
CA LEU A 205 -5.41 -17.88 9.64
C LEU A 205 -5.59 -19.01 10.66
N LEU A 206 -4.50 -19.48 11.27
CA LEU A 206 -4.56 -20.53 12.28
C LEU A 206 -5.07 -20.02 13.63
N LEU A 207 -4.61 -18.85 14.07
CA LEU A 207 -4.83 -18.37 15.43
C LEU A 207 -6.04 -17.44 15.59
N VAL A 208 -6.46 -16.72 14.54
CA VAL A 208 -7.66 -15.87 14.61
C VAL A 208 -8.90 -16.75 14.59
N LYS A 209 -9.71 -16.63 15.64
CA LYS A 209 -11.02 -17.29 15.74
C LYS A 209 -12.11 -16.31 15.30
N GLU A 210 -12.73 -16.58 14.16
CA GLU A 210 -13.91 -15.84 13.70
C GLU A 210 -15.20 -16.36 14.33
N ARG A 211 -16.23 -15.50 14.38
CA ARG A 211 -17.58 -15.92 14.69
C ARG A 211 -18.12 -16.77 13.54
N LYS A 212 -18.79 -17.88 13.89
CA LYS A 212 -19.33 -18.83 12.92
C LYS A 212 -20.82 -18.60 12.61
N GLU A 213 -21.49 -17.80 13.45
CA GLU A 213 -22.92 -17.56 13.38
C GLU A 213 -23.22 -16.09 13.11
N GLN A 214 -24.25 -15.86 12.33
CA GLN A 214 -24.77 -14.52 12.06
C GLN A 214 -25.42 -14.00 13.34
N LYS A 215 -25.11 -12.78 13.77
CA LYS A 215 -25.90 -12.11 14.80
C LYS A 215 -27.24 -11.71 14.18
N GLU A 216 -28.33 -12.02 14.89
CA GLU A 216 -29.69 -11.62 14.48
C GLU A 216 -29.89 -10.08 14.40
N ASP A 217 -29.00 -9.29 15.03
CA ASP A 217 -29.06 -7.84 15.09
C ASP A 217 -28.53 -7.10 13.84
N SER A 218 -28.13 -7.77 12.79
CA SER A 218 -27.84 -7.10 11.51
C SER A 218 -29.16 -6.90 10.77
N ASP A 219 -29.68 -5.67 10.80
CA ASP A 219 -30.85 -5.26 10.04
C ASP A 219 -30.67 -5.68 8.57
N PRO A 220 -31.51 -6.60 8.03
CA PRO A 220 -31.42 -7.01 6.63
C PRO A 220 -31.60 -5.84 5.66
N ASN A 221 -32.17 -4.72 6.14
CA ASN A 221 -32.40 -3.50 5.39
C ASN A 221 -31.23 -2.50 5.45
N GLU A 222 -30.19 -2.73 6.26
CA GLU A 222 -28.92 -2.02 6.12
C GLU A 222 -28.19 -2.51 4.86
N SER A 223 -28.94 -2.58 3.76
CA SER A 223 -28.38 -2.74 2.44
C SER A 223 -27.48 -1.54 2.19
N VAL A 224 -26.17 -1.77 2.22
CA VAL A 224 -25.20 -0.81 1.67
C VAL A 224 -25.70 -0.47 0.29
N LYS A 225 -26.43 0.64 0.18
CA LYS A 225 -26.83 1.19 -1.11
C LYS A 225 -25.57 1.21 -1.94
N GLY A 226 -25.56 0.61 -3.12
CA GLY A 226 -24.33 0.45 -3.90
C GLY A 226 -23.59 1.78 -4.08
N LEU A 227 -22.37 1.74 -4.49
CA LEU A 227 -21.48 2.92 -4.65
C LEU A 227 -22.20 4.08 -5.41
N ILE A 228 -22.89 3.75 -6.50
CA ILE A 228 -23.57 4.75 -7.37
C ILE A 228 -24.70 5.48 -6.63
N PRO A 229 -25.65 4.81 -5.93
CA PRO A 229 -26.68 5.51 -5.15
C PRO A 229 -26.10 6.39 -4.04
N ASN A 230 -25.05 5.93 -3.36
CA ASN A 230 -24.39 6.71 -2.32
C ASN A 230 -23.70 7.97 -2.88
N LEU A 231 -23.00 7.85 -4.01
CA LEU A 231 -22.43 9.00 -4.71
C LEU A 231 -23.51 9.99 -5.15
N LYS A 232 -24.61 9.51 -5.76
CA LYS A 232 -25.74 10.38 -6.12
C LYS A 232 -26.31 11.13 -4.92
N ALA A 233 -26.45 10.46 -3.77
CA ALA A 233 -26.94 11.10 -2.53
C ALA A 233 -25.97 12.21 -2.05
N VAL A 234 -24.65 11.97 -2.13
CA VAL A 234 -23.63 12.97 -1.78
C VAL A 234 -23.70 14.18 -2.71
N PHE A 235 -23.82 13.97 -4.03
CA PHE A 235 -23.91 15.08 -5.01
C PHE A 235 -25.24 15.82 -4.92
N ALA A 236 -26.32 15.15 -4.57
CA ALA A 236 -27.65 15.76 -4.40
C ALA A 236 -27.81 16.56 -3.10
N ASN A 237 -26.92 16.34 -2.11
CA ASN A 237 -27.00 17.05 -0.83
C ASN A 237 -26.75 18.55 -1.01
N LYS A 238 -27.53 19.39 -0.32
CA LYS A 238 -27.35 20.85 -0.28
C LYS A 238 -26.01 21.23 0.36
N ASP A 239 -25.58 20.49 1.39
CA ASP A 239 -24.26 20.67 2.01
C ASP A 239 -23.17 19.99 1.16
N LYS A 240 -22.32 20.81 0.56
CA LYS A 240 -21.22 20.37 -0.31
C LYS A 240 -19.94 20.00 0.45
N SER A 241 -19.93 20.11 1.77
CA SER A 241 -18.75 19.82 2.61
C SER A 241 -18.18 18.43 2.35
N MET A 242 -19.05 17.43 2.15
CA MET A 242 -18.64 16.06 1.86
C MET A 242 -17.95 15.94 0.49
N ILE A 243 -18.41 16.68 -0.52
CA ILE A 243 -17.77 16.71 -1.85
C ILE A 243 -16.37 17.30 -1.75
N PHE A 244 -16.22 18.45 -1.08
CA PHE A 244 -14.92 19.08 -0.88
C PHE A 244 -13.96 18.20 -0.08
N MET A 245 -14.47 17.48 0.93
CA MET A 245 -13.68 16.51 1.68
C MET A 245 -13.21 15.35 0.80
N LEU A 246 -14.09 14.78 -0.05
CA LEU A 246 -13.72 13.72 -0.98
C LEU A 246 -12.69 14.20 -2.02
N LEU A 247 -12.85 15.41 -2.55
CA LEU A 247 -11.88 16.01 -3.47
C LEU A 247 -10.53 16.25 -2.80
N ALA A 248 -10.51 16.75 -1.55
CA ALA A 248 -9.28 16.95 -0.80
C ALA A 248 -8.54 15.61 -0.56
N ILE A 249 -9.28 14.56 -0.21
CA ILE A 249 -8.74 13.21 -0.04
C ILE A 249 -8.19 12.68 -1.39
N LEU A 250 -8.93 12.88 -2.48
CA LEU A 250 -8.50 12.47 -3.83
C LEU A 250 -7.18 13.18 -4.22
N CYS A 251 -7.10 14.50 -4.08
CA CYS A 251 -5.89 15.25 -4.37
C CYS A 251 -4.71 14.81 -3.51
N TRP A 252 -4.94 14.59 -2.20
CA TRP A 252 -3.92 14.11 -1.29
C TRP A 252 -3.35 12.75 -1.71
N PHE A 253 -4.23 11.76 -1.93
CA PHE A 253 -3.77 10.41 -2.30
C PHE A 253 -3.15 10.38 -3.71
N THR A 254 -3.60 11.22 -4.63
CA THR A 254 -2.96 11.36 -5.95
C THR A 254 -1.53 11.88 -5.81
N GLY A 255 -1.32 12.95 -5.04
CA GLY A 255 0.00 13.49 -4.80
C GLY A 255 0.91 12.54 -4.03
N PHE A 256 0.42 11.95 -2.95
CA PHE A 256 1.16 10.99 -2.13
C PHE A 256 1.54 9.73 -2.94
N GLY A 257 0.60 9.15 -3.67
CA GLY A 257 0.84 7.97 -4.51
C GLY A 257 1.84 8.24 -5.64
N ALA A 258 1.80 9.42 -6.24
CA ALA A 258 2.78 9.81 -7.27
C ALA A 258 4.20 9.86 -6.69
N VAL A 259 4.38 10.43 -5.49
CA VAL A 259 5.68 10.46 -4.81
C VAL A 259 6.10 9.05 -4.40
N GLU A 260 5.23 8.28 -3.77
CA GLU A 260 5.53 6.92 -3.30
C GLU A 260 5.98 6.00 -4.45
N THR A 261 5.27 6.02 -5.56
CA THR A 261 5.56 5.16 -6.72
C THR A 261 6.73 5.68 -7.55
N GLY A 262 6.88 7.01 -7.66
CA GLY A 262 7.91 7.65 -8.48
C GLY A 262 9.28 7.78 -7.80
N LEU A 263 9.33 7.73 -6.45
CA LEU A 263 10.54 8.00 -5.68
C LEU A 263 11.70 7.09 -6.05
N SER A 264 11.45 5.80 -6.19
CA SER A 264 12.48 4.81 -6.52
C SER A 264 13.07 5.04 -7.91
N SER A 265 12.21 5.25 -8.90
CA SER A 265 12.63 5.53 -10.28
C SER A 265 13.42 6.83 -10.36
N PHE A 266 12.95 7.87 -9.68
CA PHE A 266 13.64 9.15 -9.63
C PHE A 266 15.04 9.02 -8.97
N ALA A 267 15.13 8.35 -7.84
CA ALA A 267 16.40 8.15 -7.14
C ALA A 267 17.42 7.38 -8.00
N VAL A 268 16.97 6.35 -8.72
CA VAL A 268 17.86 5.51 -9.53
C VAL A 268 18.16 6.16 -10.87
N PHE A 269 17.16 6.61 -11.61
CA PHE A 269 17.33 7.03 -13.01
C PHE A 269 17.64 8.53 -13.19
N SER A 270 17.31 9.38 -12.21
CA SER A 270 17.66 10.81 -12.28
C SER A 270 18.86 11.13 -11.39
N LEU A 271 18.91 10.59 -10.17
CA LEU A 271 20.01 10.86 -9.24
C LEU A 271 21.20 9.89 -9.38
N GLY A 272 21.05 8.78 -10.12
CA GLY A 272 22.09 7.75 -10.30
C GLY A 272 22.41 6.96 -9.04
N MET A 273 21.45 6.84 -8.13
CA MET A 273 21.63 6.06 -6.90
C MET A 273 21.54 4.56 -7.18
N LYS A 274 22.27 3.75 -6.41
CA LYS A 274 22.05 2.29 -6.42
C LYS A 274 20.62 1.99 -5.94
N ALA A 275 19.98 0.97 -6.52
CA ALA A 275 18.60 0.61 -6.18
C ALA A 275 18.43 0.24 -4.69
N SER A 276 19.42 -0.42 -4.09
CA SER A 276 19.43 -0.72 -2.65
C SER A 276 19.49 0.55 -1.80
N THR A 277 20.32 1.54 -2.19
CA THR A 277 20.39 2.83 -1.50
C THR A 277 19.06 3.59 -1.63
N ALA A 278 18.45 3.62 -2.81
CA ALA A 278 17.12 4.21 -3.02
C ALA A 278 16.07 3.56 -2.12
N SER A 279 16.14 2.24 -1.93
CA SER A 279 15.25 1.50 -1.03
C SER A 279 15.45 1.91 0.45
N ILE A 280 16.68 2.11 0.89
CA ILE A 280 16.98 2.60 2.26
C ILE A 280 16.44 4.03 2.46
N VAL A 281 16.58 4.92 1.46
CA VAL A 281 16.00 6.27 1.52
C VAL A 281 14.47 6.21 1.67
N ALA A 282 13.80 5.32 0.95
CA ALA A 282 12.37 5.09 1.09
C ALA A 282 12.01 4.56 2.50
N ALA A 283 12.86 3.71 3.09
CA ALA A 283 12.69 3.25 4.48
C ALA A 283 12.76 4.41 5.48
N VAL A 284 13.70 5.35 5.31
CA VAL A 284 13.82 6.54 6.16
C VAL A 284 12.57 7.41 6.05
N ALA A 285 12.02 7.60 4.86
CA ALA A 285 10.77 8.34 4.65
C ALA A 285 9.60 7.67 5.40
N ASN A 286 9.48 6.34 5.30
CA ASN A 286 8.44 5.58 5.99
C ASN A 286 8.62 5.61 7.52
N LEU A 287 9.85 5.50 8.01
CA LEU A 287 10.16 5.61 9.43
C LEU A 287 9.82 7.00 9.97
N SER A 288 10.12 8.06 9.22
CA SER A 288 9.75 9.44 9.56
C SER A 288 8.23 9.59 9.68
N PHE A 289 7.48 9.08 8.69
CA PHE A 289 6.02 9.07 8.75
C PHE A 289 5.50 8.38 10.03
N MET A 290 6.08 7.24 10.39
CA MET A 290 5.73 6.48 11.59
C MET A 290 6.05 7.26 12.87
N ALA A 291 7.22 7.88 12.95
CA ALA A 291 7.67 8.66 14.11
C ALA A 291 6.76 9.89 14.36
N PHE A 292 6.30 10.54 13.30
CA PHE A 292 5.43 11.71 13.40
C PHE A 292 3.94 11.38 13.54
N ALA A 293 3.52 10.13 13.36
CA ALA A 293 2.11 9.72 13.46
C ALA A 293 1.52 10.01 14.85
N ILE A 294 2.24 9.73 15.93
CA ILE A 294 1.78 9.99 17.30
C ILE A 294 1.80 11.50 17.62
N PRO A 295 2.93 12.24 17.41
CA PRO A 295 2.96 13.68 17.67
C PRO A 295 1.89 14.45 16.88
N SER A 296 1.66 14.12 15.62
CA SER A 296 0.64 14.78 14.80
C SER A 296 -0.77 14.56 15.35
N GLY A 297 -1.07 13.35 15.84
CA GLY A 297 -2.33 13.04 16.51
C GLY A 297 -2.54 13.86 17.79
N MET A 298 -1.49 14.06 18.60
CA MET A 298 -1.52 14.90 19.80
C MET A 298 -1.74 16.38 19.46
N ILE A 299 -1.07 16.88 18.44
CA ILE A 299 -1.24 18.25 17.94
C ILE A 299 -2.67 18.45 17.43
N ALA A 300 -3.19 17.49 16.65
CA ALA A 300 -4.56 17.53 16.14
C ALA A 300 -5.61 17.51 17.25
N GLY A 301 -5.33 16.84 18.37
CA GLY A 301 -6.17 16.85 19.57
C GLY A 301 -6.22 18.21 20.27
N LYS A 302 -5.11 18.97 20.25
CA LYS A 302 -5.01 20.30 20.89
C LYS A 302 -5.45 21.46 19.99
N LEU A 303 -4.98 21.50 18.76
CA LEU A 303 -5.23 22.59 17.81
C LEU A 303 -6.47 22.40 16.93
N GLY A 304 -7.03 21.18 16.94
CA GLY A 304 -8.10 20.78 16.05
C GLY A 304 -7.60 20.23 14.70
N ARG A 305 -8.31 19.23 14.17
CA ARG A 305 -7.92 18.48 12.96
C ARG A 305 -7.72 19.37 11.72
N ARG A 306 -8.63 20.33 11.49
CA ARG A 306 -8.58 21.23 10.34
C ARG A 306 -7.30 22.08 10.33
N LYS A 307 -6.95 22.70 11.46
CA LYS A 307 -5.75 23.55 11.57
C LYS A 307 -4.48 22.71 11.37
N THR A 308 -4.41 21.54 11.99
CA THR A 308 -3.24 20.65 11.86
C THR A 308 -3.01 20.23 10.41
N ILE A 309 -4.07 19.88 9.66
CA ILE A 309 -3.98 19.53 8.24
C ILE A 309 -3.48 20.73 7.41
N LEU A 310 -4.07 21.91 7.63
CA LEU A 310 -3.66 23.12 6.91
C LEU A 310 -2.19 23.48 7.18
N TRP A 311 -1.74 23.41 8.43
CA TRP A 311 -0.34 23.66 8.77
C TRP A 311 0.61 22.64 8.14
N GLY A 312 0.22 21.37 8.11
CA GLY A 312 1.00 20.34 7.44
C GLY A 312 1.12 20.61 5.93
N LEU A 313 0.02 20.95 5.27
CA LEU A 313 0.01 21.25 3.83
C LEU A 313 0.80 22.53 3.48
N THR A 314 0.62 23.60 4.27
CA THR A 314 1.38 24.84 4.05
C THR A 314 2.87 24.67 4.32
N GLY A 315 3.26 23.82 5.28
CA GLY A 315 4.67 23.45 5.52
C GLY A 315 5.26 22.57 4.43
N LEU A 316 4.46 21.73 3.79
CA LEU A 316 4.91 20.85 2.71
C LEU A 316 5.21 21.60 1.41
N MET A 317 4.46 22.67 1.09
CA MET A 317 4.67 23.46 -0.12
C MET A 317 6.09 24.00 -0.28
N PRO A 318 6.67 24.75 0.69
CA PRO A 318 8.04 25.24 0.57
C PRO A 318 9.06 24.10 0.51
N VAL A 319 8.83 22.97 1.17
CA VAL A 319 9.73 21.82 1.08
C VAL A 319 9.78 21.28 -0.35
N PHE A 320 8.65 21.13 -1.03
CA PHE A 320 8.64 20.70 -2.43
C PHE A 320 9.28 21.74 -3.36
N LEU A 321 9.05 23.03 -3.14
CA LEU A 321 9.68 24.10 -3.93
C LEU A 321 11.20 24.10 -3.75
N ILE A 322 11.70 24.07 -2.52
CA ILE A 322 13.13 23.99 -2.23
C ILE A 322 13.73 22.72 -2.84
N SER A 323 13.07 21.57 -2.67
CA SER A 323 13.52 20.32 -3.26
C SER A 323 13.62 20.40 -4.77
N TYR A 324 12.67 21.04 -5.45
CA TYR A 324 12.71 21.23 -6.90
C TYR A 324 13.96 22.02 -7.34
N PHE A 325 14.24 23.15 -6.70
CA PHE A 325 15.42 23.97 -7.05
C PHE A 325 16.73 23.26 -6.72
N VAL A 326 16.83 22.64 -5.54
CA VAL A 326 18.05 21.90 -5.14
C VAL A 326 18.30 20.72 -6.09
N ILE A 327 17.27 19.93 -6.39
CA ILE A 327 17.42 18.77 -7.27
C ILE A 327 17.77 19.21 -8.69
N ASN A 328 17.11 20.25 -9.20
CA ASN A 328 17.41 20.77 -10.53
C ASN A 328 18.86 21.25 -10.64
N SER A 329 19.41 21.89 -9.59
CA SER A 329 20.81 22.28 -9.54
C SER A 329 21.80 21.12 -9.40
N MET A 330 21.33 19.92 -9.03
CA MET A 330 22.16 18.70 -8.96
C MET A 330 22.13 17.87 -10.25
N ILE A 331 21.15 18.13 -11.12
CA ILE A 331 20.96 17.41 -12.39
C ILE A 331 21.54 18.21 -13.56
N THR A 332 21.54 19.56 -13.47
CA THR A 332 22.19 20.48 -14.44
C THR A 332 23.66 20.63 -14.16
#